data_98e4b818a16f26737fed06df177f54e5
#
_entry.id   98e4b818a16f26737fed06df177f54e5
#
_cell.length_a   1.000
_cell.length_b   1.000
_cell.length_c   1.000
_cell.angle_alpha   90.00
_cell.angle_beta   90.00
_cell.angle_gamma   90.00
#
_symmetry.space_group_name_H-M   'P 1'
#
loop_
_entity.id
_entity.type
_entity.pdbx_description
1 polymer ?
#
loop_
_entity_poly.entity_id
_entity_poly.type
_entity_poly.pdbx_seq_one_letter_code
_entity_poly.pdbx_strand_id
1 'polypeptide(L)'
;GKGRGYYIDYVLNQSGIRQWSLKKLADYGYDPHTGIWAECPGYSGVVMNDYANFTSLFDRNLHCDLTKELPVLPKAVAATPQYLFPNRMICGFGDTHPNYLNTTPVVRMIENAQVNGKEEQEKYFTALLKCLDPDAGKAAAKKNVRVSINSFFDDKPLTLKPDIRAGKIEDYVSPLFYAPNVSWLVQRNGMHPRHSLMISLNASEGNHMHANGISMELYGKGYVLGPDAGIGLYLYSGLDYAEYYSQFPSHNTVCVDGISSYPVMQSNHSFDLLSCFPASSAAAAAKDKFPSVTYSDVYFREPESRADQTRMMSIVTTGPETGYYVDIFRSRKERGGDKMHDYFYHNLGQEMTLAAADGTDLHLQPTEELAFAGAHLGAYSYLFDKKCARTGKDVKAVFTIRMPDKDDIRMNMWMKGEKDRTVFSALSPMTEGLSRTPGMPYNIKEQPTLTFVARQKGEAWNRPFVAVYEPSTVKETEQISSVTFPEVESKQPGSHVGICVKQKNGRTDYILSSDGATHPCLMGNGMKASATYALWGNRQGENCTLFLGNGTLLQTPSASVKADVPVNVLLEKEADGWYYTASGTCTVTLGGKTYKIKKGVTKKTKL
;
A
#
# COMPACT_ATOMS: atom_id res chain seq x y z
N GLY A 1 46.92 -15.03 20.88
CA GLY A 1 45.51 -14.90 20.56
C GLY A 1 45.13 -15.72 19.34
N LYS A 2 43.85 -15.99 19.13
CA LYS A 2 43.34 -16.67 17.93
C LYS A 2 43.51 -15.77 16.71
N GLY A 3 43.76 -16.34 15.52
CA GLY A 3 43.99 -15.60 14.29
C GLY A 3 42.68 -15.03 13.67
N ARG A 4 42.83 -14.15 12.69
CA ARG A 4 41.72 -13.51 11.98
C ARG A 4 40.66 -14.49 11.47
N GLY A 5 41.09 -15.58 10.83
CA GLY A 5 40.17 -16.61 10.30
C GLY A 5 39.24 -17.20 11.33
N TYR A 6 39.71 -17.38 12.58
CA TYR A 6 38.86 -17.85 13.67
C TYR A 6 37.73 -16.89 13.99
N TYR A 7 37.99 -15.58 14.03
CA TYR A 7 36.95 -14.58 14.34
C TYR A 7 35.96 -14.42 13.21
N ILE A 8 36.44 -14.50 11.97
CA ILE A 8 35.55 -14.48 10.79
C ILE A 8 34.59 -15.68 10.84
N ASP A 9 35.14 -16.89 11.03
CA ASP A 9 34.34 -18.12 11.12
C ASP A 9 33.36 -18.07 12.29
N TYR A 10 33.81 -17.60 13.46
CA TYR A 10 32.98 -17.47 14.65
C TYR A 10 31.74 -16.58 14.42
N VAL A 11 31.92 -15.44 13.80
CA VAL A 11 30.81 -14.49 13.55
C VAL A 11 29.91 -14.96 12.40
N LEU A 12 30.51 -15.46 11.32
CA LEU A 12 29.76 -15.79 10.11
C LEU A 12 29.01 -17.13 10.20
N ASN A 13 29.63 -18.15 10.81
CA ASN A 13 29.17 -19.53 10.66
C ASN A 13 28.78 -20.20 11.97
N GLN A 14 29.32 -19.78 13.14
CA GLN A 14 29.07 -20.47 14.38
C GLN A 14 27.82 -19.96 15.09
N SER A 15 26.92 -20.88 15.45
CA SER A 15 25.73 -20.61 16.25
C SER A 15 25.73 -21.46 17.50
N GLY A 16 25.32 -20.90 18.63
CA GLY A 16 25.17 -21.56 19.92
C GLY A 16 23.81 -21.26 20.56
N ILE A 17 23.67 -21.64 21.83
CA ILE A 17 22.40 -21.47 22.58
C ILE A 17 21.97 -20.00 22.69
N ARG A 18 22.94 -19.08 22.75
CA ARG A 18 22.71 -17.64 22.95
C ARG A 18 23.24 -16.76 21.80
N GLN A 19 23.61 -17.37 20.69
CA GLN A 19 24.23 -16.67 19.57
C GLN A 19 23.81 -17.32 18.26
N TRP A 20 23.38 -16.52 17.33
CA TRP A 20 23.22 -16.92 15.94
C TRP A 20 24.37 -16.34 15.11
N SER A 21 24.85 -17.11 14.15
CA SER A 21 25.78 -16.61 13.15
C SER A 21 25.10 -15.58 12.26
N LEU A 22 25.86 -14.66 11.67
CA LEU A 22 25.30 -13.68 10.73
C LEU A 22 24.60 -14.34 9.54
N LYS A 23 25.13 -15.46 9.04
CA LYS A 23 24.49 -16.22 7.95
C LYS A 23 23.13 -16.77 8.38
N LYS A 24 23.08 -17.46 9.52
CA LYS A 24 21.82 -18.01 10.02
C LYS A 24 20.77 -16.92 10.28
N LEU A 25 21.20 -15.78 10.82
CA LEU A 25 20.30 -14.66 11.08
C LEU A 25 19.82 -14.01 9.78
N ALA A 26 20.70 -13.85 8.79
CA ALA A 26 20.32 -13.33 7.48
C ALA A 26 19.36 -14.27 6.73
N ASP A 27 19.61 -15.57 6.76
CA ASP A 27 18.75 -16.59 6.14
C ASP A 27 17.37 -16.67 6.80
N TYR A 28 17.31 -16.39 8.11
CA TYR A 28 16.04 -16.35 8.83
C TYR A 28 15.22 -15.10 8.55
N GLY A 29 15.88 -13.94 8.51
CA GLY A 29 15.17 -12.66 8.50
C GLY A 29 14.95 -12.06 7.11
N TYR A 30 15.89 -12.24 6.16
CA TYR A 30 15.73 -11.71 4.80
C TYR A 30 15.01 -12.68 3.88
N ASP A 31 13.98 -12.19 3.20
CA ASP A 31 13.41 -12.91 2.06
C ASP A 31 14.44 -12.91 0.91
N PRO A 32 14.87 -14.09 0.42
CA PRO A 32 15.88 -14.18 -0.65
C PRO A 32 15.38 -13.65 -2.00
N HIS A 33 14.06 -13.55 -2.22
CA HIS A 33 13.47 -13.06 -3.46
C HIS A 33 13.32 -11.55 -3.47
N THR A 34 12.82 -10.96 -2.39
CA THR A 34 12.55 -9.52 -2.29
C THR A 34 13.67 -8.74 -1.64
N GLY A 35 14.46 -9.36 -0.76
CA GLY A 35 15.47 -8.69 0.06
C GLY A 35 14.89 -7.97 1.27
N ILE A 36 13.59 -8.11 1.56
CA ILE A 36 12.94 -7.47 2.70
C ILE A 36 13.22 -8.27 3.98
N TRP A 37 13.54 -7.58 5.05
CA TRP A 37 13.71 -8.13 6.39
C TRP A 37 12.37 -8.36 7.08
N ALA A 38 12.24 -9.43 7.89
CA ALA A 38 11.00 -9.88 8.54
C ALA A 38 10.57 -9.00 9.74
N GLU A 39 10.56 -7.70 9.54
CA GLU A 39 10.07 -6.70 10.52
C GLU A 39 9.40 -5.53 9.81
N CYS A 40 8.70 -4.67 10.55
CA CYS A 40 8.14 -3.44 10.01
C CYS A 40 9.23 -2.51 9.42
N PRO A 41 8.90 -1.55 8.54
CA PRO A 41 9.88 -0.75 7.80
C PRO A 41 10.90 -0.03 8.69
N GLY A 42 10.47 0.49 9.85
CA GLY A 42 11.34 1.19 10.78
C GLY A 42 12.46 0.29 11.32
N TYR A 43 12.11 -0.86 11.83
CA TYR A 43 13.06 -1.83 12.39
C TYR A 43 13.87 -2.55 11.31
N SER A 44 13.27 -2.86 10.17
CA SER A 44 14.01 -3.34 8.99
C SER A 44 15.16 -2.40 8.61
N GLY A 45 14.91 -1.08 8.68
CA GLY A 45 15.95 -0.06 8.43
C GLY A 45 17.07 -0.09 9.47
N VAL A 46 16.79 -0.36 10.75
CA VAL A 46 17.80 -0.48 11.82
C VAL A 46 18.70 -1.70 11.56
N VAL A 47 18.10 -2.87 11.36
CA VAL A 47 18.85 -4.11 11.10
C VAL A 47 19.70 -4.00 9.83
N MET A 48 19.14 -3.43 8.77
CA MET A 48 19.89 -3.21 7.52
C MET A 48 21.08 -2.27 7.72
N ASN A 49 20.93 -1.22 8.52
CA ASN A 49 22.02 -0.31 8.85
C ASN A 49 23.16 -1.05 9.58
N ASP A 50 22.84 -1.96 10.49
CA ASP A 50 23.83 -2.75 11.22
C ASP A 50 24.58 -3.71 10.29
N TYR A 51 23.88 -4.46 9.44
CA TYR A 51 24.54 -5.31 8.43
C TYR A 51 25.43 -4.52 7.47
N ALA A 52 24.97 -3.35 7.03
CA ALA A 52 25.76 -2.48 6.17
C ALA A 52 27.02 -1.96 6.86
N ASN A 53 26.93 -1.60 8.14
CA ASN A 53 28.10 -1.21 8.93
C ASN A 53 29.05 -2.40 9.13
N PHE A 54 28.56 -3.61 9.36
CA PHE A 54 29.42 -4.82 9.38
C PHE A 54 30.15 -5.01 8.07
N THR A 55 29.54 -4.72 6.92
CA THR A 55 30.22 -4.80 5.62
C THR A 55 31.47 -3.93 5.61
N SER A 56 31.37 -2.68 6.07
CA SER A 56 32.54 -1.77 6.15
C SER A 56 33.61 -2.30 7.12
N LEU A 57 33.21 -2.82 8.30
CA LEU A 57 34.16 -3.40 9.26
C LEU A 57 34.89 -4.63 8.70
N PHE A 58 34.18 -5.52 8.00
CA PHE A 58 34.75 -6.72 7.39
C PHE A 58 35.75 -6.36 6.28
N ASP A 59 35.38 -5.43 5.39
CA ASP A 59 36.26 -4.97 4.31
C ASP A 59 37.56 -4.34 4.85
N ARG A 60 37.44 -3.41 5.80
CA ARG A 60 38.57 -2.60 6.27
C ARG A 60 39.49 -3.35 7.25
N ASN A 61 38.91 -4.10 8.18
CA ASN A 61 39.68 -4.69 9.27
C ASN A 61 39.96 -6.19 9.07
N LEU A 62 39.07 -6.91 8.41
CA LEU A 62 39.18 -8.33 8.21
C LEU A 62 39.58 -8.69 6.77
N HIS A 63 39.60 -7.74 5.85
CA HIS A 63 39.85 -7.95 4.43
C HIS A 63 39.00 -9.11 3.88
N CYS A 64 37.72 -9.08 4.23
CA CYS A 64 36.73 -10.08 3.88
C CYS A 64 35.49 -9.37 3.30
N ASP A 65 35.15 -9.72 2.07
CA ASP A 65 33.98 -9.17 1.40
C ASP A 65 32.70 -9.84 1.92
N LEU A 66 32.04 -9.19 2.88
CA LEU A 66 30.83 -9.71 3.52
C LEU A 66 29.69 -9.94 2.51
N THR A 67 29.62 -9.19 1.41
CA THR A 67 28.56 -9.36 0.41
C THR A 67 28.73 -10.61 -0.47
N LYS A 68 29.91 -11.24 -0.48
CA LYS A 68 30.09 -12.58 -1.04
C LYS A 68 29.58 -13.66 -0.10
N GLU A 69 29.76 -13.45 1.20
CA GLU A 69 29.29 -14.36 2.24
C GLU A 69 27.77 -14.26 2.47
N LEU A 70 27.21 -13.06 2.26
CA LEU A 70 25.80 -12.72 2.42
C LEU A 70 25.28 -11.99 1.15
N PRO A 71 25.04 -12.72 0.05
CA PRO A 71 24.65 -12.11 -1.23
C PRO A 71 23.26 -11.44 -1.21
N VAL A 72 22.47 -11.68 -0.16
CA VAL A 72 21.19 -11.00 0.05
C VAL A 72 21.37 -9.52 0.40
N LEU A 73 22.50 -9.09 0.99
CA LEU A 73 22.68 -7.71 1.47
C LEU A 73 22.61 -6.66 0.35
N PRO A 74 23.33 -6.78 -0.78
CA PRO A 74 23.16 -5.82 -1.87
C PRO A 74 21.73 -5.77 -2.41
N LYS A 75 21.04 -6.91 -2.48
CA LYS A 75 19.63 -6.99 -2.86
C LYS A 75 18.75 -6.27 -1.85
N ALA A 76 18.95 -6.49 -0.56
CA ALA A 76 18.20 -5.86 0.51
C ALA A 76 18.32 -4.34 0.46
N VAL A 77 19.54 -3.81 0.30
CA VAL A 77 19.77 -2.36 0.16
C VAL A 77 19.12 -1.83 -1.12
N ALA A 78 19.19 -2.56 -2.24
CA ALA A 78 18.55 -2.18 -3.50
C ALA A 78 17.01 -2.21 -3.42
N ALA A 79 16.41 -2.98 -2.50
CA ALA A 79 14.97 -3.07 -2.30
C ALA A 79 14.39 -1.93 -1.42
N THR A 80 15.23 -1.20 -0.68
CA THR A 80 14.76 -0.16 0.25
C THR A 80 13.91 0.95 -0.38
N PRO A 81 14.10 1.37 -1.64
CA PRO A 81 13.21 2.33 -2.27
C PRO A 81 11.76 1.85 -2.40
N GLN A 82 11.49 0.55 -2.32
CA GLN A 82 10.12 0.02 -2.35
C GLN A 82 9.28 0.51 -1.17
N TYR A 83 9.90 0.84 -0.02
CA TYR A 83 9.20 1.44 1.12
C TYR A 83 8.74 2.88 0.89
N LEU A 84 9.24 3.57 -0.14
CA LEU A 84 9.02 5.01 -0.31
C LEU A 84 7.64 5.32 -0.89
N PHE A 85 6.93 6.20 -0.20
CA PHE A 85 5.89 7.01 -0.82
C PHE A 85 6.50 8.03 -1.80
N PRO A 86 5.71 8.60 -2.73
CA PRO A 86 6.22 9.59 -3.68
C PRO A 86 6.86 10.84 -3.04
N ASN A 87 6.48 11.19 -1.80
CA ASN A 87 7.12 12.27 -1.01
C ASN A 87 8.42 11.86 -0.32
N ARG A 88 8.93 10.64 -0.57
CA ARG A 88 10.17 10.07 0.00
C ARG A 88 10.10 9.64 1.48
N MET A 89 8.92 9.68 2.09
CA MET A 89 8.69 9.07 3.39
C MET A 89 8.51 7.56 3.23
N ILE A 90 8.93 6.77 4.22
CA ILE A 90 8.70 5.33 4.24
C ILE A 90 7.26 5.00 4.67
N CYS A 91 6.75 3.83 4.25
CA CYS A 91 5.47 3.28 4.73
C CYS A 91 5.48 3.13 6.25
N GLY A 92 4.33 3.34 6.88
CA GLY A 92 4.19 3.57 8.32
C GLY A 92 3.65 2.39 9.13
N PHE A 93 3.47 1.21 8.55
CA PHE A 93 2.84 0.09 9.26
C PHE A 93 3.71 -0.51 10.38
N GLY A 94 3.04 -1.11 11.37
CA GLY A 94 3.67 -1.66 12.58
C GLY A 94 4.35 -0.58 13.43
N ASP A 95 5.37 -0.93 14.17
CA ASP A 95 6.14 -0.02 15.04
C ASP A 95 7.04 0.94 14.23
N THR A 96 6.54 1.49 13.14
CA THR A 96 7.30 2.38 12.28
C THR A 96 7.02 3.85 12.60
N HIS A 97 8.09 4.61 12.87
CA HIS A 97 8.01 6.07 12.81
C HIS A 97 8.13 6.55 11.37
N PRO A 98 7.19 7.33 10.84
CA PRO A 98 7.33 7.98 9.54
C PRO A 98 8.62 8.79 9.50
N ASN A 99 9.48 8.48 8.55
CA ASN A 99 10.78 9.11 8.39
C ASN A 99 11.25 9.03 6.94
N TYR A 100 12.32 9.73 6.61
CA TYR A 100 13.04 9.52 5.35
C TYR A 100 13.87 8.25 5.42
N LEU A 101 14.12 7.66 4.24
CA LEU A 101 14.99 6.50 4.13
C LEU A 101 16.41 6.85 4.60
N ASN A 102 16.98 6.01 5.47
CA ASN A 102 18.39 6.10 5.86
C ASN A 102 19.27 5.69 4.69
N THR A 103 20.12 6.60 4.20
CA THR A 103 21.02 6.35 3.06
C THR A 103 22.35 5.70 3.44
N THR A 104 22.66 5.55 4.73
CA THR A 104 23.89 4.90 5.20
C THR A 104 24.12 3.51 4.58
N PRO A 105 23.12 2.62 4.49
CA PRO A 105 23.32 1.32 3.84
C PRO A 105 23.78 1.44 2.38
N VAL A 106 23.23 2.43 1.64
CA VAL A 106 23.64 2.68 0.25
C VAL A 106 25.10 3.14 0.18
N VAL A 107 25.51 4.04 1.09
CA VAL A 107 26.92 4.49 1.21
C VAL A 107 27.85 3.30 1.44
N ARG A 108 27.50 2.39 2.38
CA ARG A 108 28.32 1.21 2.69
C ARG A 108 28.42 0.24 1.51
N MET A 109 27.38 0.13 0.68
CA MET A 109 27.45 -0.68 -0.56
C MET A 109 28.37 -0.05 -1.61
N ILE A 110 28.45 1.28 -1.71
CA ILE A 110 29.41 1.97 -2.58
C ILE A 110 30.84 1.71 -2.09
N GLU A 111 31.10 1.88 -0.79
CA GLU A 111 32.42 1.63 -0.19
C GLU A 111 32.88 0.17 -0.42
N ASN A 112 31.99 -0.81 -0.16
CA ASN A 112 32.28 -2.21 -0.44
C ASN A 112 32.60 -2.45 -1.92
N ALA A 113 31.85 -1.83 -2.82
CA ALA A 113 32.08 -1.97 -4.25
C ALA A 113 33.43 -1.38 -4.68
N GLN A 114 33.82 -0.22 -4.13
CA GLN A 114 35.11 0.43 -4.40
C GLN A 114 36.29 -0.41 -3.89
N VAL A 115 36.20 -0.93 -2.66
CA VAL A 115 37.26 -1.76 -2.05
C VAL A 115 37.45 -3.07 -2.81
N ASN A 116 36.36 -3.66 -3.30
CA ASN A 116 36.37 -4.99 -3.94
C ASN A 116 36.33 -4.95 -5.47
N GLY A 117 36.44 -3.78 -6.10
CA GLY A 117 36.49 -3.61 -7.56
C GLY A 117 35.21 -3.98 -8.31
N LYS A 118 34.02 -3.76 -7.69
CA LYS A 118 32.70 -4.13 -8.25
C LYS A 118 32.08 -2.93 -8.98
N GLU A 119 32.55 -2.64 -10.18
CA GLU A 119 32.19 -1.43 -10.92
C GLU A 119 30.69 -1.23 -11.16
N GLU A 120 29.96 -2.28 -11.57
CA GLU A 120 28.52 -2.20 -11.83
C GLU A 120 27.72 -1.94 -10.53
N GLN A 121 28.12 -2.54 -9.42
CA GLN A 121 27.53 -2.29 -8.12
C GLN A 121 27.79 -0.87 -7.64
N GLU A 122 29.03 -0.37 -7.80
CA GLU A 122 29.39 1.02 -7.50
C GLU A 122 28.54 2.01 -8.30
N LYS A 123 28.42 1.77 -9.61
CA LYS A 123 27.59 2.60 -10.50
C LYS A 123 26.13 2.63 -10.07
N TYR A 124 25.54 1.45 -9.79
CA TYR A 124 24.15 1.33 -9.36
C TYR A 124 23.89 2.11 -8.06
N PHE A 125 24.65 1.83 -7.00
CA PHE A 125 24.43 2.46 -5.70
C PHE A 125 24.83 3.93 -5.67
N THR A 126 25.83 4.36 -6.46
CA THR A 126 26.15 5.79 -6.61
C THR A 126 25.01 6.56 -7.28
N ALA A 127 24.40 6.00 -8.32
CA ALA A 127 23.25 6.61 -8.99
C ALA A 127 22.03 6.67 -8.06
N LEU A 128 21.78 5.60 -7.28
CA LEU A 128 20.74 5.54 -6.26
C LEU A 128 20.96 6.56 -5.15
N LEU A 129 22.18 6.65 -4.59
CA LEU A 129 22.51 7.61 -3.54
C LEU A 129 22.25 9.05 -4.00
N LYS A 130 22.74 9.42 -5.19
CA LYS A 130 22.52 10.76 -5.78
C LYS A 130 21.03 11.04 -6.08
N CYS A 131 20.21 10.01 -6.29
CA CYS A 131 18.76 10.13 -6.44
C CYS A 131 18.08 10.39 -5.09
N LEU A 132 18.50 9.70 -4.03
CA LEU A 132 17.91 9.78 -2.69
C LEU A 132 18.39 11.03 -1.93
N ASP A 133 19.65 11.38 -2.09
CA ASP A 133 20.31 12.53 -1.45
C ASP A 133 21.10 13.34 -2.51
N PRO A 134 20.49 14.39 -3.08
CA PRO A 134 21.14 15.23 -4.08
C PRO A 134 22.40 15.98 -3.57
N ASP A 135 22.56 16.08 -2.26
CA ASP A 135 23.70 16.70 -1.60
C ASP A 135 24.79 15.69 -1.21
N ALA A 136 24.56 14.41 -1.46
CA ALA A 136 25.53 13.36 -1.22
C ALA A 136 26.85 13.64 -1.96
N GLY A 137 27.96 13.57 -1.24
CA GLY A 137 29.30 13.85 -1.80
C GLY A 137 29.67 15.33 -1.87
N LYS A 138 28.78 16.27 -1.58
CA LYS A 138 29.19 17.65 -1.26
C LYS A 138 29.80 17.63 0.14
N ALA A 139 30.95 18.29 0.31
CA ALA A 139 31.67 18.33 1.58
C ALA A 139 30.68 18.63 2.73
N ALA A 140 30.47 17.67 3.60
CA ALA A 140 29.55 17.81 4.71
C ALA A 140 30.06 18.99 5.56
N ALA A 141 29.33 20.12 5.54
CA ALA A 141 29.49 21.12 6.57
C ALA A 141 29.42 20.37 7.91
N LYS A 142 30.45 20.54 8.75
CA LYS A 142 30.63 19.87 10.03
C LYS A 142 29.33 19.92 10.85
N LYS A 143 28.40 19.00 10.60
CA LYS A 143 27.34 18.69 11.55
C LYS A 143 28.02 17.98 12.71
N ASN A 144 27.73 18.36 13.94
CA ASN A 144 28.19 17.68 15.15
C ASN A 144 27.82 16.21 15.05
N VAL A 145 28.71 15.42 14.47
CA VAL A 145 28.56 13.97 14.34
C VAL A 145 28.77 13.42 15.75
N ARG A 146 27.74 12.82 16.34
CA ARG A 146 27.93 11.98 17.52
C ARG A 146 28.99 10.96 17.16
N VAL A 147 30.14 11.02 17.84
CA VAL A 147 31.20 10.05 17.68
C VAL A 147 30.64 8.68 18.07
N SER A 148 30.40 7.83 17.08
CA SER A 148 30.04 6.43 17.29
C SER A 148 31.29 5.58 17.23
N ILE A 149 31.25 4.36 17.77
CA ILE A 149 32.36 3.41 17.66
C ILE A 149 32.75 3.16 16.20
N ASN A 150 31.81 3.27 15.29
CA ASN A 150 32.04 3.13 13.85
C ASN A 150 32.88 4.28 13.27
N SER A 151 32.82 5.49 13.85
CA SER A 151 33.60 6.64 13.39
C SER A 151 35.12 6.49 13.65
N PHE A 152 35.53 5.61 14.55
CA PHE A 152 36.94 5.30 14.76
C PHE A 152 37.58 4.57 13.57
N PHE A 153 36.76 4.01 12.68
CA PHE A 153 37.20 3.24 11.52
C PHE A 153 36.95 3.98 10.20
N ASP A 154 36.39 5.18 10.26
CA ASP A 154 36.06 6.00 9.08
C ASP A 154 37.19 6.98 8.74
N ASP A 155 38.34 6.45 8.29
CA ASP A 155 39.56 7.25 8.02
C ASP A 155 39.51 8.00 6.69
N LYS A 156 38.59 7.68 5.79
CA LYS A 156 38.49 8.33 4.47
C LYS A 156 37.06 8.74 4.15
N PRO A 157 36.85 9.99 3.74
CA PRO A 157 35.54 10.40 3.24
C PRO A 157 35.20 9.62 1.96
N LEU A 158 33.91 9.23 1.83
CA LEU A 158 33.39 8.62 0.61
C LEU A 158 33.64 9.56 -0.59
N THR A 159 34.30 9.04 -1.62
CA THR A 159 34.50 9.78 -2.89
C THR A 159 33.58 9.18 -3.95
N LEU A 160 32.61 9.97 -4.40
CA LEU A 160 31.69 9.54 -5.46
C LEU A 160 32.29 9.87 -6.83
N LYS A 161 32.20 8.93 -7.77
CA LYS A 161 32.60 9.16 -9.16
C LYS A 161 31.73 10.28 -9.77
N PRO A 162 32.32 11.35 -10.31
CA PRO A 162 31.58 12.52 -10.80
C PRO A 162 30.80 12.23 -12.10
N ASP A 163 31.25 11.30 -12.91
CA ASP A 163 30.67 10.89 -14.18
C ASP A 163 29.38 10.05 -14.02
N ILE A 164 29.16 9.45 -12.85
CA ILE A 164 27.91 8.72 -12.55
C ILE A 164 26.81 9.72 -12.23
N ARG A 165 25.78 9.78 -13.09
CA ARG A 165 24.60 10.65 -12.90
C ARG A 165 23.65 10.06 -11.88
N ALA A 166 22.84 10.94 -11.24
CA ALA A 166 21.72 10.51 -10.42
C ALA A 166 20.71 9.68 -11.24
N GLY A 167 20.24 8.59 -10.68
CA GLY A 167 19.12 7.83 -11.24
C GLY A 167 17.80 8.56 -11.04
N LYS A 168 16.74 8.07 -11.69
CA LYS A 168 15.35 8.47 -11.40
C LYS A 168 14.78 7.49 -10.39
N ILE A 169 13.94 7.96 -9.46
CA ILE A 169 13.39 7.06 -8.45
C ILE A 169 12.54 5.94 -9.05
N GLU A 170 11.89 6.22 -10.17
CA GLU A 170 11.11 5.25 -10.93
C GLU A 170 11.98 4.07 -11.44
N ASP A 171 13.29 4.24 -11.51
CA ASP A 171 14.23 3.18 -11.89
C ASP A 171 14.48 2.18 -10.75
N TYR A 172 14.08 2.50 -9.52
CA TYR A 172 14.34 1.72 -8.31
C TYR A 172 13.08 1.17 -7.63
N VAL A 173 11.90 1.46 -8.16
CA VAL A 173 10.62 0.99 -7.62
C VAL A 173 9.78 0.31 -8.67
N SER A 174 8.93 -0.63 -8.24
CA SER A 174 8.01 -1.36 -9.10
C SER A 174 6.60 -0.78 -9.02
N PRO A 175 5.79 -0.83 -10.07
CA PRO A 175 4.37 -0.45 -10.00
C PRO A 175 3.58 -1.28 -9.00
N LEU A 176 3.95 -2.54 -8.83
CA LEU A 176 3.44 -3.44 -7.80
C LEU A 176 4.59 -4.25 -7.22
N PHE A 177 4.68 -4.27 -5.89
CA PHE A 177 5.68 -5.00 -5.13
C PHE A 177 5.01 -5.74 -3.97
N TYR A 178 5.32 -7.01 -3.78
CA TYR A 178 4.80 -7.84 -2.70
C TYR A 178 5.94 -8.52 -1.95
N ALA A 179 5.99 -8.33 -0.64
CA ALA A 179 6.91 -8.97 0.29
C ALA A 179 6.11 -9.90 1.23
N PRO A 180 6.06 -11.20 0.94
CA PRO A 180 5.23 -12.15 1.69
C PRO A 180 5.67 -12.32 3.15
N ASN A 181 6.98 -12.23 3.42
CA ASN A 181 7.56 -12.42 4.75
C ASN A 181 7.22 -11.31 5.77
N VAL A 182 6.60 -10.23 5.32
CA VAL A 182 6.04 -9.16 6.15
C VAL A 182 4.60 -8.84 5.77
N SER A 183 4.01 -9.65 4.89
CA SER A 183 2.64 -9.48 4.39
C SER A 183 2.37 -8.06 3.93
N TRP A 184 3.24 -7.51 3.07
CA TRP A 184 3.17 -6.13 2.61
C TRP A 184 3.16 -6.06 1.08
N LEU A 185 2.15 -5.35 0.55
CA LEU A 185 1.96 -5.13 -0.87
C LEU A 185 1.83 -3.64 -1.18
N VAL A 186 2.55 -3.19 -2.19
CA VAL A 186 2.48 -1.81 -2.68
C VAL A 186 1.94 -1.79 -4.09
N GLN A 187 1.04 -0.83 -4.35
CA GLN A 187 0.62 -0.45 -5.70
C GLN A 187 0.88 1.05 -5.89
N ARG A 188 1.38 1.44 -7.06
CA ARG A 188 1.62 2.85 -7.39
C ARG A 188 1.49 3.11 -8.88
N ASN A 189 1.08 4.33 -9.24
CA ASN A 189 0.98 4.78 -10.64
C ASN A 189 2.09 5.76 -11.04
N GLY A 190 3.11 5.92 -10.21
CA GLY A 190 4.25 6.81 -10.42
C GLY A 190 4.92 7.20 -9.12
N MET A 191 5.90 8.11 -9.21
CA MET A 191 6.63 8.63 -8.05
C MET A 191 6.68 10.17 -8.01
N HIS A 192 5.79 10.84 -8.77
CA HIS A 192 5.67 12.29 -8.71
C HIS A 192 4.99 12.70 -7.40
N PRO A 193 5.59 13.53 -6.53
CA PRO A 193 5.08 13.79 -5.17
C PRO A 193 3.64 14.30 -5.12
N ARG A 194 3.23 15.14 -6.10
CA ARG A 194 1.90 15.77 -6.10
C ARG A 194 0.84 15.00 -6.90
N HIS A 195 1.25 14.27 -7.93
CA HIS A 195 0.32 13.70 -8.92
C HIS A 195 0.19 12.18 -8.85
N SER A 196 1.17 11.50 -8.23
CA SER A 196 1.08 10.05 -8.10
C SER A 196 0.21 9.60 -6.94
N LEU A 197 -0.39 8.43 -7.13
CA LEU A 197 -1.17 7.69 -6.15
C LEU A 197 -0.38 6.46 -5.72
N MET A 198 -0.52 6.07 -4.45
CA MET A 198 0.09 4.86 -3.92
C MET A 198 -0.78 4.26 -2.82
N ILE A 199 -0.92 2.95 -2.86
CA ILE A 199 -1.49 2.12 -1.79
C ILE A 199 -0.33 1.35 -1.15
N SER A 200 -0.27 1.37 0.18
CA SER A 200 0.48 0.41 0.99
C SER A 200 -0.54 -0.47 1.69
N LEU A 201 -0.60 -1.75 1.31
CA LEU A 201 -1.51 -2.73 1.91
C LEU A 201 -0.68 -3.67 2.78
N ASN A 202 -1.06 -3.85 4.02
CA ASN A 202 -0.30 -4.66 4.97
C ASN A 202 -1.22 -5.51 5.84
N ALA A 203 -0.68 -6.66 6.26
CA ALA A 203 -1.19 -7.45 7.36
C ALA A 203 -0.03 -7.73 8.33
N SER A 204 -0.20 -8.66 9.25
CA SER A 204 0.73 -8.84 10.36
C SER A 204 1.56 -10.11 10.19
N GLU A 205 2.76 -9.97 9.66
CA GLU A 205 3.74 -11.06 9.53
C GLU A 205 5.12 -10.57 9.94
N GLY A 206 5.82 -11.31 10.82
CA GLY A 206 7.14 -10.95 11.33
C GLY A 206 7.11 -10.22 12.66
N ASN A 207 8.15 -9.43 12.96
CA ASN A 207 8.30 -8.72 14.23
C ASN A 207 7.86 -7.26 14.15
N HIS A 208 7.54 -6.69 15.31
CA HIS A 208 7.09 -5.30 15.46
C HIS A 208 5.82 -4.98 14.66
N MET A 209 4.91 -5.97 14.61
CA MET A 209 3.65 -5.87 13.89
C MET A 209 2.48 -5.60 14.82
N HIS A 210 1.38 -5.10 14.26
CA HIS A 210 0.14 -4.77 14.94
C HIS A 210 -0.99 -5.74 14.57
N ALA A 211 -2.03 -5.80 15.41
CA ALA A 211 -3.28 -6.47 15.05
C ALA A 211 -4.09 -5.54 14.13
N ASN A 212 -3.84 -5.60 12.84
CA ASN A 212 -4.33 -4.67 11.83
C ASN A 212 -5.20 -5.31 10.72
N GLY A 213 -5.35 -6.65 10.71
CA GLY A 213 -6.08 -7.33 9.64
C GLY A 213 -5.48 -7.07 8.27
N ILE A 214 -6.31 -6.70 7.29
CA ILE A 214 -5.86 -6.22 5.99
C ILE A 214 -5.96 -4.69 6.00
N SER A 215 -4.93 -4.01 6.48
CA SER A 215 -4.90 -2.55 6.58
C SER A 215 -4.34 -1.88 5.34
N MET A 216 -4.70 -0.62 5.11
CA MET A 216 -4.19 0.18 4.00
C MET A 216 -3.70 1.55 4.44
N GLU A 217 -2.68 2.06 3.73
CA GLU A 217 -2.31 3.46 3.71
C GLU A 217 -2.56 4.03 2.31
N LEU A 218 -3.13 5.25 2.22
CA LEU A 218 -3.41 5.93 0.96
C LEU A 218 -2.63 7.24 0.86
N TYR A 219 -1.92 7.41 -0.26
CA TYR A 219 -1.13 8.62 -0.55
C TYR A 219 -1.77 9.48 -1.63
N GLY A 220 -1.72 10.79 -1.48
CA GLY A 220 -2.14 11.73 -2.53
C GLY A 220 -1.73 13.17 -2.24
N LYS A 221 -1.53 13.95 -3.29
CA LYS A 221 -1.24 15.40 -3.20
C LYS A 221 -0.06 15.79 -2.30
N GLY A 222 0.90 14.89 -2.15
CA GLY A 222 2.13 15.13 -1.38
C GLY A 222 2.15 14.50 0.02
N TYR A 223 1.08 13.85 0.47
CA TYR A 223 0.92 13.36 1.84
C TYR A 223 0.32 11.95 1.88
N VAL A 224 0.63 11.22 2.95
CA VAL A 224 -0.10 10.01 3.33
C VAL A 224 -1.40 10.47 3.98
N LEU A 225 -2.47 10.53 3.18
CA LEU A 225 -3.76 11.08 3.62
C LEU A 225 -4.51 10.11 4.53
N GLY A 226 -4.55 8.82 4.15
CA GLY A 226 -5.07 7.74 5.00
C GLY A 226 -3.89 6.98 5.60
N PRO A 227 -3.36 7.38 6.75
CA PRO A 227 -2.16 6.78 7.35
C PRO A 227 -2.44 5.49 8.10
N ASP A 228 -1.38 4.74 8.39
CA ASP A 228 -1.36 3.85 9.55
C ASP A 228 -1.28 4.66 10.85
N ALA A 229 -1.83 4.14 11.94
CA ALA A 229 -1.86 4.83 13.22
C ALA A 229 -0.47 5.02 13.85
N GLY A 230 0.49 4.16 13.51
CA GLY A 230 1.82 4.15 14.11
C GLY A 230 1.81 3.64 15.54
N ILE A 231 2.65 4.22 16.39
CA ILE A 231 2.92 3.73 17.76
C ILE A 231 2.46 4.67 18.88
N GLY A 232 1.83 5.78 18.56
CA GLY A 232 1.50 6.82 19.52
C GLY A 232 2.73 7.55 20.05
N LEU A 233 2.58 8.24 21.20
CA LEU A 233 3.66 9.04 21.80
C LEU A 233 4.78 8.19 22.40
N TYR A 234 4.43 7.06 23.00
CA TYR A 234 5.33 6.29 23.84
C TYR A 234 5.21 4.80 23.58
N LEU A 235 6.02 4.27 22.67
CA LEU A 235 6.18 2.83 22.51
C LEU A 235 6.59 2.16 23.84
N TYR A 236 5.83 1.17 24.29
CA TYR A 236 6.01 0.40 25.52
C TYR A 236 5.80 1.13 26.85
N SER A 237 5.53 2.41 26.89
CA SER A 237 5.38 3.17 28.14
C SER A 237 3.98 3.68 28.42
N GLY A 238 3.09 3.69 27.41
CA GLY A 238 1.68 4.09 27.55
C GLY A 238 0.73 2.91 27.32
N LEU A 239 -0.41 2.91 28.01
CA LEU A 239 -1.48 1.93 27.78
C LEU A 239 -2.07 2.08 26.37
N ASP A 240 -2.06 3.29 25.83
CA ASP A 240 -2.57 3.66 24.51
C ASP A 240 -1.92 2.85 23.36
N TYR A 241 -0.63 2.50 23.48
CA TYR A 241 0.01 1.62 22.50
C TYR A 241 -0.69 0.25 22.45
N ALA A 242 -0.81 -0.42 23.59
CA ALA A 242 -1.38 -1.77 23.66
C ALA A 242 -2.90 -1.79 23.46
N GLU A 243 -3.59 -0.75 23.95
CA GLU A 243 -5.06 -0.71 23.95
C GLU A 243 -5.66 -0.11 22.66
N TYR A 244 -4.89 0.72 21.93
CA TYR A 244 -5.39 1.40 20.75
C TYR A 244 -4.47 1.22 19.53
N TYR A 245 -3.23 1.78 19.55
CA TYR A 245 -2.41 1.89 18.34
C TYR A 245 -2.05 0.55 17.70
N SER A 246 -1.92 -0.51 18.48
CA SER A 246 -1.65 -1.85 17.99
C SER A 246 -2.89 -2.71 17.70
N GLN A 247 -4.11 -2.11 17.72
CA GLN A 247 -5.38 -2.82 17.60
C GLN A 247 -6.16 -2.45 16.33
N PHE A 248 -7.03 -3.35 15.86
CA PHE A 248 -7.82 -3.17 14.64
C PHE A 248 -8.49 -1.80 14.48
N PRO A 249 -9.18 -1.24 15.50
CA PRO A 249 -9.89 0.03 15.34
C PRO A 249 -9.01 1.26 15.09
N SER A 250 -7.69 1.15 15.24
CA SER A 250 -6.76 2.24 14.88
C SER A 250 -6.31 2.20 13.43
N HIS A 251 -6.59 1.12 12.71
CA HIS A 251 -6.13 0.87 11.36
C HIS A 251 -7.26 0.98 10.32
N ASN A 252 -6.89 1.18 9.06
CA ASN A 252 -7.83 1.27 7.94
C ASN A 252 -8.22 -0.13 7.46
N THR A 253 -9.06 -0.82 8.23
CA THR A 253 -9.42 -2.23 8.07
C THR A 253 -10.85 -2.51 8.52
N VAL A 254 -11.24 -3.79 8.57
CA VAL A 254 -12.56 -4.23 9.08
C VAL A 254 -12.40 -5.02 10.38
N CYS A 255 -13.06 -4.55 11.44
CA CYS A 255 -13.19 -5.25 12.71
C CYS A 255 -14.51 -6.02 12.75
N VAL A 256 -14.47 -7.29 13.14
CA VAL A 256 -15.63 -8.19 13.18
C VAL A 256 -16.10 -8.38 14.61
N ASP A 257 -17.39 -8.13 14.84
CA ASP A 257 -18.08 -8.27 16.14
C ASP A 257 -17.39 -7.51 17.30
N GLY A 258 -16.47 -6.60 17.00
CA GLY A 258 -15.64 -5.91 17.99
C GLY A 258 -14.66 -6.80 18.74
N ILE A 259 -14.36 -7.99 18.21
CA ILE A 259 -13.47 -8.98 18.85
C ILE A 259 -12.25 -9.35 18.00
N SER A 260 -12.12 -8.78 16.79
CA SER A 260 -10.95 -9.00 15.94
C SER A 260 -9.66 -8.64 16.67
N SER A 261 -8.80 -9.61 16.89
CA SER A 261 -7.54 -9.46 17.62
C SER A 261 -6.60 -10.62 17.35
N TYR A 262 -5.32 -10.41 17.64
CA TYR A 262 -4.29 -11.43 17.76
C TYR A 262 -3.08 -10.83 18.49
N PRO A 263 -2.14 -11.66 18.99
CA PRO A 263 -0.93 -11.15 19.63
C PRO A 263 -0.13 -10.24 18.71
N VAL A 264 0.28 -9.10 19.24
CA VAL A 264 1.13 -8.11 18.58
C VAL A 264 2.61 -8.42 18.77
N MET A 265 3.48 -7.67 18.15
CA MET A 265 4.95 -7.76 18.16
C MET A 265 5.48 -8.87 17.24
N GLN A 266 5.43 -10.13 17.62
CA GLN A 266 5.76 -11.25 16.76
C GLN A 266 4.47 -11.88 16.26
N SER A 267 4.26 -11.84 14.96
CA SER A 267 3.01 -12.24 14.35
C SER A 267 3.21 -13.16 13.14
N ASN A 268 2.21 -14.00 12.89
CA ASN A 268 2.11 -14.89 11.74
C ASN A 268 0.70 -14.85 11.14
N HIS A 269 0.18 -13.65 10.97
CA HIS A 269 -1.16 -13.39 10.48
C HIS A 269 -1.10 -12.65 9.14
N SER A 270 -0.50 -13.31 8.15
CA SER A 270 -0.38 -12.81 6.77
C SER A 270 -1.69 -12.92 6.00
N PHE A 271 -1.84 -12.12 4.96
CA PHE A 271 -2.81 -12.36 3.91
C PHE A 271 -2.22 -13.19 2.78
N ASP A 272 -3.07 -13.93 2.08
CA ASP A 272 -2.75 -14.60 0.83
C ASP A 272 -3.01 -13.66 -0.34
N LEU A 273 -2.02 -13.47 -1.22
CA LEU A 273 -2.21 -12.74 -2.47
C LEU A 273 -2.88 -13.64 -3.51
N LEU A 274 -4.18 -13.43 -3.75
CA LEU A 274 -4.98 -14.23 -4.68
C LEU A 274 -4.69 -13.86 -6.14
N SER A 275 -4.57 -12.56 -6.42
CA SER A 275 -4.27 -12.05 -7.75
C SER A 275 -3.74 -10.63 -7.68
N CYS A 276 -2.90 -10.24 -8.65
CA CYS A 276 -2.44 -8.87 -8.79
C CYS A 276 -2.11 -8.51 -10.24
N PHE A 277 -2.13 -7.20 -10.53
CA PHE A 277 -1.66 -6.65 -11.80
C PHE A 277 -1.05 -5.25 -11.59
N PRO A 278 0.12 -4.97 -12.19
CA PRO A 278 0.98 -5.92 -12.91
C PRO A 278 1.48 -7.06 -12.00
N ALA A 279 2.14 -8.05 -12.55
CA ALA A 279 2.77 -9.09 -11.73
C ALA A 279 3.77 -8.44 -10.76
N SER A 280 3.81 -8.94 -9.52
CA SER A 280 4.78 -8.47 -8.52
C SER A 280 6.21 -8.68 -9.04
N SER A 281 7.04 -7.67 -8.91
CA SER A 281 8.44 -7.71 -9.29
C SER A 281 9.32 -7.24 -8.14
N ALA A 282 10.27 -8.07 -7.73
CA ALA A 282 11.30 -7.71 -6.77
C ALA A 282 12.42 -6.86 -7.40
N ALA A 283 12.65 -7.02 -8.70
CA ALA A 283 13.55 -6.14 -9.44
C ALA A 283 12.79 -4.87 -9.81
N ALA A 284 13.38 -3.72 -9.54
CA ALA A 284 12.90 -2.48 -10.12
C ALA A 284 12.76 -2.69 -11.63
N ALA A 285 11.57 -2.64 -12.12
CA ALA A 285 11.31 -2.74 -13.56
C ALA A 285 11.64 -1.39 -14.19
N ALA A 286 12.93 -1.07 -14.21
CA ALA A 286 13.52 0.23 -14.49
C ALA A 286 13.12 0.86 -15.83
N LYS A 287 12.25 0.24 -16.61
CA LYS A 287 11.91 0.71 -17.97
C LYS A 287 10.43 0.60 -18.31
N ASP A 288 9.63 -0.03 -17.48
CA ASP A 288 8.21 -0.17 -17.78
C ASP A 288 7.44 1.03 -17.25
N LYS A 289 6.70 1.69 -18.12
CA LYS A 289 5.77 2.74 -17.71
C LYS A 289 4.78 2.15 -16.73
N PHE A 290 4.45 2.92 -15.69
CA PHE A 290 3.39 2.57 -14.76
C PHE A 290 2.07 2.39 -15.52
N PRO A 291 1.33 1.27 -15.35
CA PRO A 291 0.08 1.05 -16.05
C PRO A 291 -1.01 2.01 -15.55
N SER A 292 -2.02 2.27 -16.37
CA SER A 292 -3.16 3.09 -15.98
C SER A 292 -4.08 2.42 -14.96
N VAL A 293 -3.98 1.11 -14.80
CA VAL A 293 -4.70 0.35 -13.77
C VAL A 293 -3.70 -0.55 -13.04
N THR A 294 -3.68 -0.45 -11.72
CA THR A 294 -3.10 -1.48 -10.85
C THR A 294 -4.21 -2.15 -10.07
N TYR A 295 -4.00 -3.41 -9.69
CA TYR A 295 -5.03 -4.22 -9.05
C TYR A 295 -4.38 -5.25 -8.13
N SER A 296 -4.96 -5.46 -6.96
CA SER A 296 -4.68 -6.60 -6.08
C SER A 296 -5.95 -7.12 -5.44
N ASP A 297 -5.97 -8.41 -5.20
CA ASP A 297 -7.02 -9.11 -4.45
C ASP A 297 -6.33 -10.02 -3.44
N VAL A 298 -6.63 -9.83 -2.16
CA VAL A 298 -6.00 -10.56 -1.06
C VAL A 298 -7.06 -11.21 -0.18
N TYR A 299 -6.70 -12.32 0.44
CA TYR A 299 -7.53 -13.05 1.39
C TYR A 299 -6.84 -13.12 2.75
N PHE A 300 -7.61 -12.92 3.80
CA PHE A 300 -7.18 -13.04 5.18
C PHE A 300 -8.24 -13.76 6.01
N ARG A 301 -7.80 -14.68 6.84
CA ARG A 301 -8.65 -15.29 7.84
C ARG A 301 -8.36 -14.66 9.19
N GLU A 302 -9.30 -13.87 9.67
CA GLU A 302 -9.20 -13.24 10.98
C GLU A 302 -9.29 -14.32 12.09
N PRO A 303 -8.26 -14.45 12.94
CA PRO A 303 -8.11 -15.64 13.78
C PRO A 303 -9.11 -15.71 14.94
N GLU A 304 -9.50 -14.58 15.55
CA GLU A 304 -10.34 -14.56 16.74
C GLU A 304 -11.81 -14.75 16.39
N SER A 305 -12.33 -13.97 15.44
CA SER A 305 -13.71 -14.10 14.96
C SER A 305 -13.90 -15.25 13.98
N ARG A 306 -12.81 -15.78 13.41
CA ARG A 306 -12.79 -16.74 12.30
C ARG A 306 -13.57 -16.24 11.08
N ALA A 307 -13.43 -14.97 10.81
CA ALA A 307 -14.02 -14.37 9.62
C ALA A 307 -13.12 -14.54 8.41
N ASP A 308 -13.71 -14.98 7.30
CA ASP A 308 -13.10 -14.88 5.97
C ASP A 308 -13.21 -13.44 5.51
N GLN A 309 -12.10 -12.85 5.13
CA GLN A 309 -12.00 -11.48 4.63
C GLN A 309 -11.29 -11.46 3.29
N THR A 310 -11.80 -10.71 2.32
CA THR A 310 -11.07 -10.36 1.10
C THR A 310 -11.06 -8.86 0.93
N ARG A 311 -9.94 -8.34 0.44
CA ARG A 311 -9.84 -6.93 0.07
C ARG A 311 -9.30 -6.82 -1.35
N MET A 312 -10.11 -6.27 -2.23
CA MET A 312 -9.69 -5.90 -3.58
C MET A 312 -9.41 -4.41 -3.62
N MET A 313 -8.20 -4.05 -4.06
CA MET A 313 -7.82 -2.65 -4.23
C MET A 313 -7.27 -2.38 -5.63
N SER A 314 -7.60 -1.19 -6.16
CA SER A 314 -7.13 -0.76 -7.47
C SER A 314 -6.81 0.73 -7.46
N ILE A 315 -5.76 1.11 -8.23
CA ILE A 315 -5.54 2.50 -8.66
C ILE A 315 -5.96 2.59 -10.12
N VAL A 316 -6.81 3.56 -10.42
CA VAL A 316 -7.24 3.88 -11.78
C VAL A 316 -6.70 5.26 -12.14
N THR A 317 -5.74 5.31 -13.06
CA THR A 317 -5.17 6.55 -13.60
C THR A 317 -6.02 7.05 -14.75
N THR A 318 -6.50 8.27 -14.68
CA THR A 318 -7.44 8.86 -15.64
C THR A 318 -6.85 9.99 -16.48
N GLY A 319 -5.65 10.41 -16.09
CA GLY A 319 -4.83 11.42 -16.76
C GLY A 319 -3.45 11.51 -16.12
N PRO A 320 -2.55 12.35 -16.63
CA PRO A 320 -1.18 12.48 -16.11
C PRO A 320 -1.12 12.89 -14.63
N GLU A 321 -2.12 13.61 -14.14
CA GLU A 321 -2.17 14.20 -12.80
C GLU A 321 -3.41 13.76 -12.01
N THR A 322 -4.21 12.84 -12.59
CA THR A 322 -5.51 12.46 -12.07
C THR A 322 -5.69 10.96 -11.99
N GLY A 323 -6.41 10.54 -10.98
CA GLY A 323 -6.73 9.14 -10.73
C GLY A 323 -7.48 8.98 -9.42
N TYR A 324 -7.93 7.76 -9.16
CA TYR A 324 -8.69 7.43 -7.96
C TYR A 324 -8.40 6.00 -7.51
N TYR A 325 -8.81 5.69 -6.29
CA TYR A 325 -8.74 4.37 -5.70
C TYR A 325 -10.11 3.70 -5.68
N VAL A 326 -10.10 2.39 -5.83
CA VAL A 326 -11.27 1.52 -5.58
C VAL A 326 -10.89 0.55 -4.47
N ASP A 327 -11.75 0.42 -3.46
CA ASP A 327 -11.62 -0.50 -2.34
C ASP A 327 -12.92 -1.30 -2.19
N ILE A 328 -12.82 -2.62 -2.27
CA ILE A 328 -13.94 -3.54 -2.05
C ILE A 328 -13.53 -4.53 -0.98
N PHE A 329 -14.13 -4.39 0.21
CA PHE A 329 -13.83 -5.24 1.36
C PHE A 329 -15.02 -6.15 1.67
N ARG A 330 -14.79 -7.46 1.58
CA ARG A 330 -15.77 -8.51 1.91
C ARG A 330 -15.39 -9.18 3.21
N SER A 331 -16.36 -9.43 4.08
CA SER A 331 -16.10 -10.07 5.38
C SER A 331 -17.31 -10.86 5.86
N ARG A 332 -17.09 -12.11 6.30
CA ARG A 332 -18.11 -12.97 6.91
C ARG A 332 -17.49 -13.99 7.84
N LYS A 333 -18.17 -14.37 8.89
CA LYS A 333 -17.75 -15.49 9.73
C LYS A 333 -18.03 -16.82 9.03
N GLU A 334 -17.08 -17.74 9.08
CA GLU A 334 -17.21 -19.07 8.48
C GLU A 334 -18.46 -19.83 8.94
N ARG A 335 -18.77 -19.72 10.24
CA ARG A 335 -19.89 -20.43 10.85
C ARG A 335 -21.16 -19.59 10.97
N GLY A 336 -21.16 -18.38 10.39
CA GLY A 336 -22.24 -17.42 10.56
C GLY A 336 -22.33 -16.88 11.99
N GLY A 337 -23.46 -16.26 12.32
CA GLY A 337 -23.66 -15.61 13.61
C GLY A 337 -22.95 -14.27 13.73
N ASP A 338 -22.67 -13.64 12.57
CA ASP A 338 -22.13 -12.30 12.48
C ASP A 338 -23.10 -11.30 13.13
N LYS A 339 -22.62 -10.51 14.10
CA LYS A 339 -23.40 -9.45 14.71
C LYS A 339 -23.20 -8.14 13.95
N MET A 340 -21.95 -7.77 13.71
CA MET A 340 -21.57 -6.56 13.00
C MET A 340 -20.17 -6.64 12.42
N HIS A 341 -19.96 -5.93 11.34
CA HIS A 341 -18.66 -5.64 10.74
C HIS A 341 -18.47 -4.14 10.70
N ASP A 342 -17.35 -3.63 11.21
CA ASP A 342 -17.02 -2.22 11.27
C ASP A 342 -15.85 -1.93 10.34
N TYR A 343 -16.12 -1.22 9.25
CA TYR A 343 -15.08 -0.70 8.34
C TYR A 343 -14.58 0.63 8.88
N PHE A 344 -13.30 0.71 9.20
CA PHE A 344 -12.63 1.90 9.67
C PHE A 344 -11.82 2.57 8.55
N TYR A 345 -11.93 3.88 8.46
CA TYR A 345 -11.06 4.72 7.66
C TYR A 345 -10.64 5.97 8.42
N HIS A 346 -9.34 6.15 8.57
CA HIS A 346 -8.69 7.27 9.24
C HIS A 346 -8.05 8.18 8.20
N ASN A 347 -8.22 9.50 8.37
CA ASN A 347 -7.62 10.47 7.46
C ASN A 347 -7.04 11.64 8.25
N LEU A 348 -5.92 12.17 7.77
CA LEU A 348 -5.39 13.42 8.30
C LEU A 348 -6.31 14.59 7.97
N GLY A 349 -6.39 15.58 8.87
CA GLY A 349 -7.16 16.80 8.64
C GLY A 349 -7.75 17.38 9.91
N GLN A 350 -8.33 18.56 9.76
CA GLN A 350 -9.02 19.26 10.84
C GLN A 350 -10.55 19.20 10.69
N GLU A 351 -11.03 18.82 9.52
CA GLU A 351 -12.46 18.83 9.20
C GLU A 351 -12.86 17.59 8.38
N MET A 352 -13.95 16.96 8.79
CA MET A 352 -14.63 15.94 8.02
C MET A 352 -16.09 16.33 7.82
N THR A 353 -16.55 16.40 6.57
CA THR A 353 -17.96 16.49 6.25
C THR A 353 -18.47 15.12 5.80
N LEU A 354 -19.67 14.73 6.26
CA LEU A 354 -20.31 13.45 5.91
C LEU A 354 -21.77 13.71 5.56
N ALA A 355 -22.13 13.43 4.33
CA ALA A 355 -23.48 13.60 3.79
C ALA A 355 -23.86 12.41 2.90
N ALA A 356 -25.10 12.30 2.49
CA ALA A 356 -25.48 11.42 1.41
C ALA A 356 -24.80 11.84 0.10
N ALA A 357 -24.51 10.90 -0.79
CA ALA A 357 -23.80 11.20 -2.05
C ALA A 357 -24.57 12.15 -2.97
N ASP A 358 -25.89 12.27 -2.78
CA ASP A 358 -26.76 13.22 -3.46
C ASP A 358 -26.74 14.65 -2.85
N GLY A 359 -25.93 14.84 -1.78
CA GLY A 359 -25.83 16.09 -1.03
C GLY A 359 -26.86 16.27 0.09
N THR A 360 -27.76 15.30 0.29
CA THR A 360 -28.74 15.37 1.38
C THR A 360 -28.04 15.26 2.73
N ASP A 361 -28.41 16.11 3.69
CA ASP A 361 -27.93 16.01 5.08
C ASP A 361 -28.39 14.69 5.71
N LEU A 362 -27.48 13.99 6.32
CA LEU A 362 -27.76 12.75 7.05
C LEU A 362 -28.29 13.00 8.48
N HIS A 363 -28.29 14.24 8.94
CA HIS A 363 -28.72 14.63 10.29
C HIS A 363 -28.02 13.82 11.38
N LEU A 364 -26.68 13.74 11.32
CA LEU A 364 -25.85 13.00 12.27
C LEU A 364 -26.19 13.39 13.71
N GLN A 365 -26.52 12.42 14.55
CA GLN A 365 -26.80 12.61 15.96
C GLN A 365 -25.64 12.13 16.83
N PRO A 366 -25.35 12.81 17.95
CA PRO A 366 -24.41 12.32 18.96
C PRO A 366 -24.78 10.90 19.41
N THR A 367 -23.76 10.07 19.67
CA THR A 367 -23.98 8.67 20.02
C THR A 367 -22.93 8.17 21.02
N GLU A 368 -23.34 7.24 21.88
CA GLU A 368 -22.46 6.46 22.74
C GLU A 368 -22.04 5.13 22.10
N GLU A 369 -22.56 4.78 20.92
CA GLU A 369 -22.08 3.62 20.17
C GLU A 369 -20.59 3.77 19.85
N LEU A 370 -19.89 2.69 19.50
CA LEU A 370 -18.43 2.63 19.35
C LEU A 370 -17.66 2.94 20.66
N ALA A 371 -18.26 2.66 21.81
CA ALA A 371 -17.61 2.91 23.09
C ALA A 371 -16.75 1.74 23.57
N PHE A 372 -17.29 0.53 23.44
CA PHE A 372 -16.66 -0.71 23.85
C PHE A 372 -17.32 -1.86 23.10
N ALA A 373 -16.54 -2.75 22.55
CA ALA A 373 -17.08 -3.79 21.70
C ALA A 373 -16.81 -5.22 22.17
N GLY A 374 -15.77 -5.47 22.96
CA GLY A 374 -15.42 -6.79 23.42
C GLY A 374 -14.70 -6.78 24.78
N ALA A 375 -14.69 -7.94 25.45
CA ALA A 375 -14.22 -8.07 26.83
C ALA A 375 -12.74 -7.72 27.04
N HIS A 376 -11.92 -7.72 25.98
CA HIS A 376 -10.47 -7.49 26.03
C HIS A 376 -9.97 -6.45 25.04
N LEU A 377 -10.86 -5.79 24.29
CA LEU A 377 -10.51 -4.76 23.31
C LEU A 377 -10.96 -3.39 23.77
N GLY A 378 -10.04 -2.63 24.36
CA GLY A 378 -10.26 -1.25 24.80
C GLY A 378 -10.30 -0.23 23.67
N ALA A 379 -9.87 -0.57 22.45
CA ALA A 379 -9.60 0.39 21.38
C ALA A 379 -10.80 1.26 20.98
N TYR A 380 -12.02 0.73 21.02
CA TYR A 380 -13.22 1.51 20.73
C TYR A 380 -13.46 2.65 21.75
N SER A 381 -12.99 2.51 22.99
CA SER A 381 -13.13 3.55 24.01
C SER A 381 -12.26 4.79 23.77
N TYR A 382 -11.28 4.67 22.86
CA TYR A 382 -10.44 5.79 22.44
C TYR A 382 -11.09 6.67 21.37
N LEU A 383 -12.24 6.23 20.80
CA LEU A 383 -13.01 7.04 19.85
C LEU A 383 -13.89 8.04 20.61
N PHE A 384 -13.87 9.29 20.19
CA PHE A 384 -14.61 10.38 20.85
C PHE A 384 -15.27 11.32 19.85
N ASP A 385 -16.05 12.28 20.32
CA ASP A 385 -16.88 13.20 19.51
C ASP A 385 -17.67 12.46 18.40
N LYS A 386 -18.30 11.35 18.83
CA LYS A 386 -18.97 10.41 17.94
C LYS A 386 -20.36 10.89 17.56
N LYS A 387 -20.66 10.88 16.26
CA LYS A 387 -21.98 11.13 15.70
C LYS A 387 -22.30 10.04 14.69
N CYS A 388 -23.58 9.67 14.57
CA CYS A 388 -23.98 8.64 13.63
C CYS A 388 -25.29 8.94 12.93
N ALA A 389 -25.51 8.24 11.80
CA ALA A 389 -26.79 8.13 11.12
C ALA A 389 -26.98 6.70 10.59
N ARG A 390 -28.20 6.16 10.73
CA ARG A 390 -28.61 4.94 10.03
C ARG A 390 -29.10 5.33 8.64
N THR A 391 -28.49 4.77 7.62
CA THR A 391 -28.84 5.12 6.23
C THR A 391 -28.59 3.98 5.27
N GLY A 392 -29.50 3.77 4.34
CA GLY A 392 -29.29 2.92 3.18
C GLY A 392 -28.78 3.69 1.95
N LYS A 393 -28.63 5.03 2.06
CA LYS A 393 -28.11 5.86 0.97
C LYS A 393 -26.61 5.70 0.81
N ASP A 394 -26.14 5.85 -0.42
CA ASP A 394 -24.73 6.10 -0.70
C ASP A 394 -24.28 7.38 0.01
N VAL A 395 -23.06 7.38 0.57
CA VAL A 395 -22.55 8.52 1.32
C VAL A 395 -21.28 9.09 0.69
N LYS A 396 -21.05 10.38 0.92
CA LYS A 396 -19.80 11.07 0.59
C LYS A 396 -19.23 11.67 1.86
N ALA A 397 -17.97 11.32 2.16
CA ALA A 397 -17.17 12.00 3.17
C ALA A 397 -16.06 12.82 2.48
N VAL A 398 -15.78 14.01 3.01
CA VAL A 398 -14.67 14.85 2.56
C VAL A 398 -13.83 15.19 3.78
N PHE A 399 -12.57 14.77 3.75
CA PHE A 399 -11.57 15.06 4.78
C PHE A 399 -10.68 16.19 4.29
N THR A 400 -10.51 17.24 5.09
CA THR A 400 -9.78 18.44 4.68
C THR A 400 -8.60 18.72 5.60
N ILE A 401 -7.42 18.86 5.01
CA ILE A 401 -6.23 19.40 5.64
C ILE A 401 -6.18 20.90 5.29
N ARG A 402 -6.40 21.76 6.27
CA ARG A 402 -6.25 23.21 6.15
C ARG A 402 -4.77 23.57 6.16
N MET A 403 -4.29 24.18 5.09
CA MET A 403 -2.89 24.53 4.89
C MET A 403 -2.73 26.05 5.02
N PRO A 404 -1.98 26.57 6.03
CA PRO A 404 -1.89 28.01 6.29
C PRO A 404 -1.48 28.86 5.09
N ASP A 405 -0.49 28.41 4.34
CA ASP A 405 0.12 29.17 3.23
C ASP A 405 0.02 28.45 1.88
N LYS A 406 -0.80 27.42 1.80
CA LYS A 406 -0.92 26.56 0.61
C LYS A 406 -2.38 26.27 0.31
N ASP A 407 -2.58 25.59 -0.79
CA ASP A 407 -3.88 25.09 -1.21
C ASP A 407 -4.34 23.94 -0.30
N ASP A 408 -5.52 24.03 0.31
CA ASP A 408 -6.07 22.98 1.16
C ASP A 408 -6.12 21.64 0.43
N ILE A 409 -5.80 20.57 1.13
CA ILE A 409 -5.77 19.21 0.59
C ILE A 409 -7.01 18.47 1.05
N ARG A 410 -7.61 17.70 0.16
CA ARG A 410 -8.81 16.92 0.43
C ARG A 410 -8.65 15.48 0.02
N MET A 411 -9.23 14.59 0.83
CA MET A 411 -9.59 13.25 0.39
C MET A 411 -11.11 13.20 0.27
N ASN A 412 -11.60 12.92 -0.94
CA ASN A 412 -13.00 12.67 -1.19
C ASN A 412 -13.23 11.16 -1.18
N MET A 413 -14.17 10.67 -0.38
CA MET A 413 -14.55 9.26 -0.29
C MET A 413 -16.04 9.12 -0.59
N TRP A 414 -16.39 8.25 -1.52
CA TRP A 414 -17.76 7.79 -1.76
C TRP A 414 -17.87 6.35 -1.29
N MET A 415 -18.89 6.03 -0.50
CA MET A 415 -19.15 4.68 -0.05
C MET A 415 -20.58 4.26 -0.40
N LYS A 416 -20.69 3.01 -0.92
CA LYS A 416 -21.96 2.36 -1.22
C LYS A 416 -22.83 2.27 0.02
N GLY A 417 -24.08 2.71 -0.10
CA GLY A 417 -25.12 2.51 0.89
C GLY A 417 -25.60 1.05 0.94
N GLU A 418 -26.03 0.61 2.10
CA GLU A 418 -26.65 -0.69 2.29
C GLU A 418 -27.74 -0.62 3.36
N LYS A 419 -28.75 -1.47 3.22
CA LYS A 419 -29.80 -1.61 4.24
C LYS A 419 -29.19 -1.95 5.59
N ASP A 420 -29.70 -1.33 6.63
CA ASP A 420 -29.28 -1.52 8.04
C ASP A 420 -27.81 -1.12 8.31
N ARG A 421 -27.22 -0.29 7.45
CA ARG A 421 -25.89 0.30 7.68
C ARG A 421 -26.00 1.53 8.56
N THR A 422 -25.04 1.67 9.48
CA THR A 422 -24.86 2.89 10.28
C THR A 422 -23.50 3.50 9.90
N VAL A 423 -23.47 4.79 9.60
CA VAL A 423 -22.23 5.52 9.35
C VAL A 423 -21.95 6.44 10.53
N PHE A 424 -20.67 6.56 10.87
CA PHE A 424 -20.20 7.36 11.99
C PHE A 424 -19.16 8.37 11.52
N SER A 425 -19.23 9.54 12.12
CA SER A 425 -18.16 10.54 12.18
C SER A 425 -17.63 10.53 13.60
N ALA A 426 -16.33 10.34 13.75
CA ALA A 426 -15.66 10.29 15.05
C ALA A 426 -14.27 10.93 14.98
N LEU A 427 -13.69 11.15 16.13
CA LEU A 427 -12.28 11.48 16.30
C LEU A 427 -11.59 10.32 17.01
N SER A 428 -10.34 10.07 16.64
CA SER A 428 -9.46 9.10 17.29
C SER A 428 -8.17 9.78 17.75
N PRO A 429 -7.35 9.11 18.58
CA PRO A 429 -6.05 9.63 18.99
C PRO A 429 -5.22 10.10 17.79
N MET A 430 -4.38 11.10 18.01
CA MET A 430 -3.54 11.63 16.94
C MET A 430 -2.51 10.61 16.48
N THR A 431 -2.17 10.65 15.20
CA THR A 431 -1.07 9.87 14.62
C THR A 431 0.27 10.58 14.88
N GLU A 432 0.80 10.43 16.09
CA GLU A 432 2.00 11.17 16.52
C GLU A 432 3.19 10.95 15.58
N GLY A 433 3.37 9.74 15.09
CA GLY A 433 4.41 9.43 14.11
C GLY A 433 4.37 10.36 12.90
N LEU A 434 3.18 10.69 12.40
CA LEU A 434 2.99 11.62 11.27
C LEU A 434 3.17 13.07 11.67
N SER A 435 3.10 13.41 12.96
CA SER A 435 3.42 14.76 13.45
C SER A 435 4.85 15.17 13.10
N ARG A 436 5.74 14.20 12.87
CA ARG A 436 7.13 14.39 12.46
C ARG A 436 7.31 14.55 10.95
N THR A 437 6.24 14.39 10.16
CA THR A 437 6.33 14.51 8.71
C THR A 437 6.66 15.95 8.31
N PRO A 438 7.75 16.19 7.56
CA PRO A 438 8.12 17.53 7.13
C PRO A 438 7.03 18.17 6.25
N GLY A 439 6.82 19.47 6.46
CA GLY A 439 5.84 20.25 5.70
C GLY A 439 4.39 20.10 6.15
N MET A 440 4.12 19.29 7.20
CA MET A 440 2.80 19.28 7.84
C MET A 440 2.53 20.59 8.56
N PRO A 441 1.29 21.12 8.50
CA PRO A 441 0.89 22.27 9.31
C PRO A 441 1.11 21.99 10.80
N TYR A 442 1.56 23.00 11.56
CA TYR A 442 1.80 22.83 13.00
C TYR A 442 0.54 22.35 13.73
N ASN A 443 -0.63 22.92 13.39
CA ASN A 443 -1.92 22.57 13.98
C ASN A 443 -2.36 21.12 13.74
N ILE A 444 -1.99 20.50 12.61
CA ILE A 444 -2.35 19.09 12.33
C ILE A 444 -1.54 18.12 13.18
N LYS A 445 -0.37 18.52 13.66
CA LYS A 445 0.47 17.69 14.54
C LYS A 445 -0.13 17.47 15.92
N GLU A 446 -1.06 18.32 16.31
CA GLU A 446 -1.74 18.30 17.60
C GLU A 446 -3.21 17.91 17.47
N GLN A 447 -3.69 17.69 16.24
CA GLN A 447 -5.09 17.37 15.97
C GLN A 447 -5.35 15.87 16.13
N PRO A 448 -6.52 15.50 16.65
CA PRO A 448 -7.02 14.13 16.56
C PRO A 448 -7.14 13.68 15.11
N THR A 449 -7.07 12.39 14.89
CA THR A 449 -7.28 11.81 13.57
C THR A 449 -8.77 11.75 13.24
N LEU A 450 -9.15 12.22 12.06
CA LEU A 450 -10.52 12.14 11.57
C LEU A 450 -10.84 10.68 11.24
N THR A 451 -11.94 10.16 11.79
CA THR A 451 -12.30 8.75 11.70
C THR A 451 -13.71 8.58 11.15
N PHE A 452 -13.80 7.91 10.01
CA PHE A 452 -15.06 7.43 9.46
C PHE A 452 -15.22 5.96 9.81
N VAL A 453 -16.42 5.55 10.25
CA VAL A 453 -16.76 4.14 10.45
C VAL A 453 -18.07 3.81 9.72
N ALA A 454 -18.09 2.70 9.00
CA ALA A 454 -19.32 2.12 8.47
C ALA A 454 -19.58 0.77 9.14
N ARG A 455 -20.67 0.67 9.90
CA ARG A 455 -21.10 -0.56 10.56
C ARG A 455 -22.17 -1.26 9.75
N GLN A 456 -21.90 -2.48 9.33
CA GLN A 456 -22.87 -3.39 8.73
C GLN A 456 -23.36 -4.38 9.78
N LYS A 457 -24.66 -4.43 10.03
CA LYS A 457 -25.27 -5.49 10.85
C LYS A 457 -25.31 -6.81 10.07
N GLY A 458 -24.94 -7.90 10.74
CA GLY A 458 -24.75 -9.18 10.09
C GLY A 458 -23.50 -9.19 9.20
N GLU A 459 -23.43 -10.11 8.26
CA GLU A 459 -22.28 -10.29 7.38
C GLU A 459 -22.11 -9.16 6.36
N ALA A 460 -20.88 -8.93 5.92
CA ALA A 460 -20.48 -7.96 4.92
C ALA A 460 -19.79 -8.62 3.71
N TRP A 461 -20.20 -9.83 3.35
CA TRP A 461 -19.72 -10.54 2.15
C TRP A 461 -20.60 -10.25 0.94
N ASN A 462 -21.92 -10.52 1.08
CA ASN A 462 -22.91 -10.21 0.04
C ASN A 462 -23.31 -8.73 0.03
N ARG A 463 -23.00 -8.02 1.10
CA ARG A 463 -23.19 -6.58 1.28
C ARG A 463 -21.85 -5.91 1.61
N PRO A 464 -20.86 -5.99 0.71
CA PRO A 464 -19.49 -5.55 1.00
C PRO A 464 -19.40 -4.06 1.25
N PHE A 465 -18.31 -3.65 1.88
CA PHE A 465 -17.90 -2.27 1.91
C PHE A 465 -17.27 -1.93 0.57
N VAL A 466 -17.81 -0.93 -0.12
CA VAL A 466 -17.35 -0.51 -1.44
C VAL A 466 -17.08 0.98 -1.37
N ALA A 467 -15.84 1.38 -1.55
CA ALA A 467 -15.45 2.77 -1.50
C ALA A 467 -14.63 3.19 -2.74
N VAL A 468 -14.78 4.44 -3.12
CA VAL A 468 -13.97 5.13 -4.13
C VAL A 468 -13.35 6.35 -3.46
N TYR A 469 -12.02 6.54 -3.63
CA TYR A 469 -11.31 7.67 -3.03
C TYR A 469 -10.61 8.50 -4.09
N GLU A 470 -10.71 9.83 -3.99
CA GLU A 470 -10.00 10.75 -4.86
C GLU A 470 -9.35 11.88 -4.07
N PRO A 471 -8.00 11.95 -4.02
CA PRO A 471 -7.31 13.09 -3.45
C PRO A 471 -7.38 14.30 -4.38
N SER A 472 -7.69 15.46 -3.83
CA SER A 472 -7.80 16.73 -4.57
C SER A 472 -7.24 17.89 -3.74
N THR A 473 -7.20 19.07 -4.34
CA THR A 473 -6.97 20.34 -3.63
C THR A 473 -8.03 21.36 -4.03
N VAL A 474 -8.04 22.54 -3.43
CA VAL A 474 -8.96 23.60 -3.86
C VAL A 474 -8.68 24.05 -5.29
N LYS A 475 -7.40 24.10 -5.70
CA LYS A 475 -7.00 24.49 -7.07
C LYS A 475 -7.08 23.35 -8.07
N GLU A 476 -6.63 22.16 -7.66
CA GLU A 476 -6.75 20.92 -8.44
C GLU A 476 -7.95 20.14 -7.92
N THR A 477 -9.15 20.65 -8.25
CA THR A 477 -10.41 20.09 -7.74
C THR A 477 -10.60 18.64 -8.17
N GLU A 478 -11.42 17.91 -7.43
CA GLU A 478 -11.81 16.55 -7.78
C GLU A 478 -12.28 16.46 -9.22
N GLN A 479 -11.84 15.44 -9.94
CA GLN A 479 -12.28 15.17 -11.31
C GLN A 479 -13.55 14.31 -11.34
N ILE A 480 -13.79 13.55 -10.30
CA ILE A 480 -15.03 12.77 -10.16
C ILE A 480 -16.20 13.73 -9.94
N SER A 481 -17.17 13.66 -10.85
CA SER A 481 -18.43 14.41 -10.73
C SER A 481 -19.50 13.63 -9.98
N SER A 482 -19.50 12.28 -10.10
CA SER A 482 -20.39 11.41 -9.33
C SER A 482 -19.86 9.98 -9.28
N VAL A 483 -20.15 9.30 -8.18
CA VAL A 483 -20.01 7.84 -8.03
C VAL A 483 -21.39 7.30 -7.72
N THR A 484 -21.79 6.25 -8.43
CA THR A 484 -23.02 5.50 -8.17
C THR A 484 -22.71 4.01 -8.15
N PHE A 485 -23.57 3.24 -7.51
CA PHE A 485 -23.39 1.79 -7.35
C PHE A 485 -24.58 1.04 -7.96
N PRO A 486 -24.61 0.89 -9.31
CA PRO A 486 -25.69 0.23 -10.00
C PRO A 486 -25.82 -1.24 -9.58
N GLU A 487 -27.04 -1.74 -9.62
CA GLU A 487 -27.33 -3.15 -9.38
C GLU A 487 -26.66 -4.03 -10.44
N VAL A 488 -26.27 -5.23 -10.00
CA VAL A 488 -25.61 -6.24 -10.82
C VAL A 488 -26.46 -7.50 -10.83
N GLU A 489 -26.82 -7.95 -12.03
CA GLU A 489 -27.52 -9.20 -12.22
C GLU A 489 -26.53 -10.35 -12.32
N SER A 490 -26.79 -11.44 -11.60
CA SER A 490 -26.08 -12.71 -11.72
C SER A 490 -27.01 -13.88 -11.55
N LYS A 491 -26.76 -14.96 -12.31
CA LYS A 491 -27.50 -16.23 -12.17
C LYS A 491 -26.89 -17.11 -11.07
N GLN A 492 -25.71 -16.79 -10.61
CA GLN A 492 -25.02 -17.55 -9.57
C GLN A 492 -25.09 -16.79 -8.25
N PRO A 493 -25.26 -17.49 -7.13
CA PRO A 493 -25.12 -16.86 -5.81
C PRO A 493 -23.69 -16.38 -5.63
N GLY A 494 -23.51 -15.31 -4.88
CA GLY A 494 -22.21 -14.72 -4.60
C GLY A 494 -22.29 -13.21 -4.38
N SER A 495 -21.16 -12.62 -4.06
CA SER A 495 -21.04 -11.18 -3.85
C SER A 495 -20.71 -10.46 -5.16
N HIS A 496 -21.62 -9.63 -5.62
CA HIS A 496 -21.47 -8.87 -6.85
C HIS A 496 -21.55 -7.38 -6.58
N VAL A 497 -20.67 -6.61 -7.21
CA VAL A 497 -20.56 -5.15 -7.03
C VAL A 497 -20.49 -4.46 -8.39
N GLY A 498 -21.35 -3.47 -8.58
CA GLY A 498 -21.28 -2.52 -9.69
C GLY A 498 -20.86 -1.14 -9.18
N ILE A 499 -19.94 -0.48 -9.90
CA ILE A 499 -19.55 0.91 -9.64
C ILE A 499 -19.56 1.68 -10.96
N CYS A 500 -20.09 2.89 -10.93
CA CYS A 500 -20.02 3.82 -12.05
C CYS A 500 -19.39 5.13 -11.58
N VAL A 501 -18.23 5.46 -12.11
CA VAL A 501 -17.48 6.70 -11.80
C VAL A 501 -17.54 7.62 -12.98
N LYS A 502 -18.26 8.74 -12.85
CA LYS A 502 -18.33 9.78 -13.89
C LYS A 502 -17.37 10.91 -13.57
N GLN A 503 -16.68 11.39 -14.57
CA GLN A 503 -15.68 12.44 -14.46
C GLN A 503 -16.08 13.71 -15.23
N LYS A 504 -15.61 14.86 -14.76
CA LYS A 504 -15.86 16.18 -15.35
C LYS A 504 -15.35 16.30 -16.81
N ASN A 505 -14.32 15.51 -17.16
CA ASN A 505 -13.74 15.48 -18.51
C ASN A 505 -14.49 14.59 -19.52
N GLY A 506 -15.69 14.09 -19.15
CA GLY A 506 -16.52 13.24 -20.00
C GLY A 506 -16.14 11.75 -19.98
N ARG A 507 -15.15 11.34 -19.18
CA ARG A 507 -14.85 9.92 -18.95
C ARG A 507 -15.84 9.32 -17.96
N THR A 508 -16.28 8.10 -18.25
CA THR A 508 -17.06 7.25 -17.33
C THR A 508 -16.38 5.91 -17.23
N ASP A 509 -16.12 5.48 -16.02
CA ASP A 509 -15.59 4.15 -15.73
C ASP A 509 -16.70 3.30 -15.12
N TYR A 510 -16.95 2.14 -15.71
CA TYR A 510 -17.85 1.11 -15.21
C TYR A 510 -17.02 -0.04 -14.68
N ILE A 511 -17.31 -0.47 -13.46
CA ILE A 511 -16.55 -1.50 -12.76
C ILE A 511 -17.52 -2.58 -12.30
N LEU A 512 -17.16 -3.85 -12.58
CA LEU A 512 -17.79 -5.03 -12.04
C LEU A 512 -16.79 -5.80 -11.19
N SER A 513 -17.22 -6.26 -10.01
CA SER A 513 -16.44 -7.13 -9.15
C SER A 513 -17.31 -8.26 -8.63
N SER A 514 -16.73 -9.46 -8.54
CA SER A 514 -17.35 -10.60 -7.88
C SER A 514 -16.37 -11.28 -6.92
N ASP A 515 -16.88 -12.14 -6.05
CA ASP A 515 -16.08 -12.95 -5.12
C ASP A 515 -15.52 -14.22 -5.76
N GLY A 516 -15.61 -14.36 -7.09
CA GLY A 516 -15.05 -15.48 -7.85
C GLY A 516 -14.85 -15.16 -9.32
N ALA A 517 -13.74 -15.61 -9.88
CA ALA A 517 -13.33 -15.34 -11.26
C ALA A 517 -14.28 -15.92 -12.33
N THR A 518 -15.13 -16.87 -11.97
CA THR A 518 -16.05 -17.57 -12.88
C THR A 518 -17.50 -17.17 -12.71
N HIS A 519 -17.81 -16.19 -11.87
CA HIS A 519 -19.17 -15.70 -11.64
C HIS A 519 -19.57 -14.68 -12.71
N PRO A 520 -20.41 -15.04 -13.69
CA PRO A 520 -20.85 -14.10 -14.70
C PRO A 520 -21.82 -13.08 -14.12
N CYS A 521 -21.49 -11.80 -14.29
CA CYS A 521 -22.27 -10.66 -13.85
C CYS A 521 -22.63 -9.76 -15.03
N LEU A 522 -23.76 -9.07 -14.95
CA LEU A 522 -24.25 -8.13 -15.93
C LEU A 522 -24.65 -6.82 -15.26
N MET A 523 -24.23 -5.71 -15.79
CA MET A 523 -24.68 -4.37 -15.45
C MET A 523 -25.67 -3.86 -16.52
N GLY A 524 -26.67 -3.08 -16.13
CA GLY A 524 -27.74 -2.61 -17.03
C GLY A 524 -27.28 -1.80 -18.24
N ASN A 525 -26.04 -1.33 -18.26
CA ASN A 525 -25.40 -0.66 -19.40
C ASN A 525 -24.86 -1.62 -20.48
N GLY A 526 -25.07 -2.93 -20.34
CA GLY A 526 -24.58 -3.98 -21.23
C GLY A 526 -23.15 -4.47 -20.96
N MET A 527 -22.49 -4.01 -19.91
CA MET A 527 -21.21 -4.58 -19.47
C MET A 527 -21.44 -5.93 -18.79
N LYS A 528 -20.76 -6.96 -19.29
CA LYS A 528 -20.78 -8.31 -18.74
C LYS A 528 -19.35 -8.75 -18.39
N ALA A 529 -19.17 -9.35 -17.23
CA ALA A 529 -17.88 -9.86 -16.81
C ALA A 529 -18.00 -11.20 -16.06
N SER A 530 -16.95 -12.03 -16.18
CA SER A 530 -16.66 -13.17 -15.30
C SER A 530 -15.25 -12.93 -14.77
N ALA A 531 -15.14 -12.23 -13.64
CA ALA A 531 -13.87 -11.76 -13.11
C ALA A 531 -13.99 -11.37 -11.64
N THR A 532 -12.90 -11.39 -10.89
CA THR A 532 -12.89 -10.76 -9.56
C THR A 532 -12.91 -9.24 -9.66
N TYR A 533 -12.34 -8.69 -10.76
CA TYR A 533 -12.40 -7.26 -11.05
C TYR A 533 -12.39 -7.00 -12.55
N ALA A 534 -13.30 -6.19 -13.06
CA ALA A 534 -13.32 -5.77 -14.46
C ALA A 534 -13.64 -4.27 -14.54
N LEU A 535 -12.92 -3.55 -15.41
CA LEU A 535 -13.13 -2.12 -15.65
C LEU A 535 -13.31 -1.83 -17.13
N TRP A 536 -14.30 -1.03 -17.44
CA TRP A 536 -14.54 -0.45 -18.74
C TRP A 536 -14.56 1.07 -18.66
N GLY A 537 -13.49 1.70 -19.12
CA GLY A 537 -13.40 3.16 -19.30
C GLY A 537 -13.91 3.58 -20.67
N ASN A 538 -14.85 4.51 -20.65
CA ASN A 538 -15.44 5.11 -21.84
C ASN A 538 -15.31 6.64 -21.78
N ARG A 539 -14.94 7.27 -22.91
CA ARG A 539 -14.89 8.73 -23.03
C ARG A 539 -15.69 9.15 -24.24
N GLN A 540 -16.78 9.89 -24.02
CA GLN A 540 -17.65 10.41 -25.08
C GLN A 540 -18.15 9.33 -26.07
N GLY A 541 -18.49 8.15 -25.55
CA GLY A 541 -18.95 7.02 -26.35
C GLY A 541 -17.85 6.09 -26.88
N GLU A 542 -16.58 6.46 -26.75
CA GLU A 542 -15.45 5.63 -27.20
C GLU A 542 -14.76 4.91 -26.04
N ASN A 543 -14.44 3.63 -26.23
CA ASN A 543 -13.62 2.87 -25.29
C ASN A 543 -12.23 3.52 -25.16
N CYS A 544 -11.76 3.73 -23.94
CA CYS A 544 -10.41 4.24 -23.69
C CYS A 544 -9.55 3.30 -22.84
N THR A 545 -10.19 2.49 -21.98
CA THR A 545 -9.49 1.52 -21.12
C THR A 545 -10.37 0.29 -20.93
N LEU A 546 -9.81 -0.90 -21.05
CA LEU A 546 -10.46 -2.15 -20.66
C LEU A 546 -9.50 -2.92 -19.75
N PHE A 547 -9.96 -3.32 -18.59
CA PHE A 547 -9.18 -4.14 -17.68
C PHE A 547 -9.98 -5.37 -17.24
N LEU A 548 -9.39 -6.54 -17.40
CA LEU A 548 -9.88 -7.81 -16.90
C LEU A 548 -8.89 -8.30 -15.83
N GLY A 549 -9.30 -8.34 -14.58
CA GLY A 549 -8.49 -8.78 -13.45
C GLY A 549 -8.98 -10.12 -12.91
N ASN A 550 -8.12 -11.14 -12.97
CA ASN A 550 -8.41 -12.52 -12.61
C ASN A 550 -9.77 -12.96 -13.16
N GLY A 551 -9.88 -12.98 -14.49
CA GLY A 551 -11.16 -13.24 -15.14
C GLY A 551 -11.04 -13.94 -16.48
N THR A 552 -12.18 -14.48 -16.97
CA THR A 552 -12.29 -15.18 -18.25
C THR A 552 -13.08 -14.39 -19.29
N LEU A 553 -13.86 -13.39 -18.86
CA LEU A 553 -14.70 -12.59 -19.74
C LEU A 553 -14.80 -11.14 -19.26
N LEU A 554 -14.57 -10.22 -20.19
CA LEU A 554 -15.07 -8.86 -20.16
C LEU A 554 -15.73 -8.57 -21.50
N GLN A 555 -16.98 -8.17 -21.51
CA GLN A 555 -17.73 -7.81 -22.70
C GLN A 555 -18.42 -6.47 -22.48
N THR A 556 -18.34 -5.61 -23.46
CA THR A 556 -19.05 -4.33 -23.57
C THR A 556 -19.84 -4.33 -24.89
N PRO A 557 -20.69 -3.35 -25.18
CA PRO A 557 -21.41 -3.27 -26.46
C PRO A 557 -20.50 -3.30 -27.71
N SER A 558 -19.24 -2.86 -27.60
CA SER A 558 -18.35 -2.69 -28.74
C SER A 558 -16.98 -3.40 -28.61
N ALA A 559 -16.73 -4.08 -27.50
CA ALA A 559 -15.46 -4.75 -27.26
C ALA A 559 -15.64 -6.02 -26.41
N SER A 560 -14.70 -6.95 -26.53
CA SER A 560 -14.64 -8.08 -25.59
C SER A 560 -13.21 -8.60 -25.40
N VAL A 561 -12.98 -9.14 -24.19
CA VAL A 561 -11.80 -9.95 -23.84
C VAL A 561 -12.30 -11.29 -23.36
N LYS A 562 -11.79 -12.40 -23.94
CA LYS A 562 -12.18 -13.78 -23.61
C LYS A 562 -10.94 -14.63 -23.40
N ALA A 563 -10.94 -15.44 -22.35
CA ALA A 563 -9.88 -16.40 -22.04
C ALA A 563 -10.49 -17.71 -21.55
N ASP A 564 -9.76 -18.82 -21.73
CA ASP A 564 -10.22 -20.15 -21.27
C ASP A 564 -9.95 -20.38 -19.79
N VAL A 565 -8.97 -19.66 -19.24
CA VAL A 565 -8.61 -19.65 -17.81
C VAL A 565 -8.51 -18.21 -17.32
N PRO A 566 -8.64 -17.94 -16.01
CA PRO A 566 -8.51 -16.58 -15.48
C PRO A 566 -7.17 -15.94 -15.83
N VAL A 567 -7.23 -14.72 -16.37
CA VAL A 567 -6.07 -13.89 -16.74
C VAL A 567 -6.26 -12.46 -16.28
N ASN A 568 -5.14 -11.71 -16.25
CA ASN A 568 -5.13 -10.27 -16.12
C ASN A 568 -4.81 -9.66 -17.49
N VAL A 569 -5.65 -8.76 -17.97
CA VAL A 569 -5.47 -8.09 -19.28
C VAL A 569 -5.80 -6.62 -19.15
N LEU A 570 -4.85 -5.76 -19.49
CA LEU A 570 -5.07 -4.31 -19.62
C LEU A 570 -4.99 -3.93 -21.11
N LEU A 571 -5.97 -3.20 -21.57
CA LEU A 571 -6.03 -2.58 -22.89
C LEU A 571 -6.17 -1.06 -22.72
N GLU A 572 -5.31 -0.31 -23.36
CA GLU A 572 -5.28 1.15 -23.30
C GLU A 572 -5.27 1.75 -24.70
N LYS A 573 -6.17 2.71 -24.93
CA LYS A 573 -6.19 3.47 -26.19
C LYS A 573 -5.25 4.66 -26.10
N GLU A 574 -4.25 4.71 -26.96
CA GLU A 574 -3.36 5.85 -27.17
C GLU A 574 -3.68 6.54 -28.52
N ALA A 575 -3.02 7.66 -28.78
CA ALA A 575 -3.27 8.46 -29.99
C ALA A 575 -3.06 7.67 -31.29
N ASP A 576 -2.12 6.72 -31.30
CA ASP A 576 -1.71 5.94 -32.46
C ASP A 576 -2.26 4.51 -32.50
N GLY A 577 -3.14 4.14 -31.55
CA GLY A 577 -3.77 2.82 -31.52
C GLY A 577 -4.00 2.24 -30.13
N TRP A 578 -4.31 0.95 -30.13
CA TRP A 578 -4.50 0.19 -28.89
C TRP A 578 -3.22 -0.51 -28.47
N TYR A 579 -2.97 -0.51 -27.17
CA TYR A 579 -1.88 -1.21 -26.51
C TYR A 579 -2.44 -2.18 -25.49
N TYR A 580 -1.71 -3.26 -25.23
CA TYR A 580 -2.11 -4.27 -24.26
C TYR A 580 -0.95 -4.79 -23.42
N THR A 581 -1.32 -5.30 -22.25
CA THR A 581 -0.51 -6.16 -21.38
C THR A 581 -1.40 -7.31 -20.93
N ALA A 582 -0.90 -8.56 -20.96
CA ALA A 582 -1.70 -9.73 -20.60
C ALA A 582 -0.85 -10.76 -19.84
N SER A 583 -1.39 -11.35 -18.78
CA SER A 583 -0.71 -12.41 -18.03
C SER A 583 -0.78 -13.78 -18.70
N GLY A 584 -1.68 -13.98 -19.68
CA GLY A 584 -1.91 -15.25 -20.33
C GLY A 584 -2.54 -15.12 -21.72
N THR A 585 -2.93 -16.25 -22.29
CA THR A 585 -3.59 -16.33 -23.60
C THR A 585 -5.01 -15.79 -23.54
N CYS A 586 -5.39 -14.99 -24.51
CA CYS A 586 -6.75 -14.48 -24.62
C CYS A 586 -7.10 -14.04 -26.05
N THR A 587 -8.39 -13.84 -26.30
CA THR A 587 -8.91 -13.27 -27.53
C THR A 587 -9.51 -11.91 -27.22
N VAL A 588 -9.09 -10.88 -27.95
CA VAL A 588 -9.56 -9.50 -27.81
C VAL A 588 -10.32 -9.12 -29.08
N THR A 589 -11.53 -8.58 -28.94
CA THR A 589 -12.30 -7.99 -30.05
C THR A 589 -12.52 -6.52 -29.80
N LEU A 590 -12.14 -5.67 -30.74
CA LEU A 590 -12.26 -4.20 -30.67
C LEU A 590 -12.74 -3.67 -32.02
N GLY A 591 -13.86 -2.95 -32.05
CA GLY A 591 -14.39 -2.35 -33.28
C GLY A 591 -14.59 -3.38 -34.42
N GLY A 592 -15.02 -4.61 -34.09
CA GLY A 592 -15.25 -5.69 -35.03
C GLY A 592 -13.99 -6.47 -35.46
N LYS A 593 -12.78 -6.02 -35.10
CA LYS A 593 -11.53 -6.77 -35.36
C LYS A 593 -11.19 -7.67 -34.19
N THR A 594 -10.72 -8.87 -34.47
CA THR A 594 -10.34 -9.88 -33.48
C THR A 594 -8.85 -10.14 -33.49
N TYR A 595 -8.24 -10.11 -32.32
CA TYR A 595 -6.82 -10.31 -32.09
C TYR A 595 -6.65 -11.52 -31.15
N LYS A 596 -5.76 -12.46 -31.52
CA LYS A 596 -5.43 -13.63 -30.71
C LYS A 596 -4.09 -13.43 -30.02
N ILE A 597 -4.06 -13.33 -28.72
CA ILE A 597 -2.87 -13.27 -27.88
C ILE A 597 -2.52 -14.71 -27.48
N LYS A 598 -1.42 -15.24 -28.05
CA LYS A 598 -1.06 -16.65 -27.90
C LYS A 598 -0.27 -16.99 -26.63
N LYS A 599 0.30 -16.00 -25.95
CA LYS A 599 0.96 -16.16 -24.65
C LYS A 599 0.97 -14.83 -23.92
N GLY A 600 1.23 -14.87 -22.61
CA GLY A 600 1.33 -13.68 -21.78
C GLY A 600 2.38 -12.69 -22.28
N VAL A 601 2.08 -11.41 -22.15
CA VAL A 601 2.93 -10.28 -22.52
C VAL A 601 3.01 -9.35 -21.33
N THR A 602 4.20 -9.22 -20.75
CA THR A 602 4.45 -8.42 -19.55
C THR A 602 4.78 -6.95 -19.83
N LYS A 603 5.14 -6.64 -21.09
CA LYS A 603 5.40 -5.27 -21.53
C LYS A 603 4.26 -4.74 -22.36
N LYS A 604 3.97 -3.44 -22.21
CA LYS A 604 2.99 -2.75 -23.03
C LYS A 604 3.33 -2.92 -24.52
N THR A 605 2.44 -3.57 -25.25
CA THR A 605 2.63 -3.98 -26.65
C THR A 605 1.48 -3.45 -27.50
N LYS A 606 1.77 -2.95 -28.70
CA LYS A 606 0.75 -2.47 -29.65
C LYS A 606 -0.03 -3.67 -30.23
N LEU A 607 -1.37 -3.53 -30.32
CA LEU A 607 -2.25 -4.51 -30.97
C LEU A 607 -2.13 -4.49 -32.49
#